data_a3d3ee0ef5fba42ad3f706562d6a7fdf
#
_entry.id   a3d3ee0ef5fba42ad3f706562d6a7fdf
#
_cell.length_a   1.000
_cell.length_b   1.000
_cell.length_c   1.000
_cell.angle_alpha   90.00
_cell.angle_beta   90.00
_cell.angle_gamma   90.00
#
_symmetry.space_group_name_H-M   'P 1'
#
loop_
_entity.id
_entity.type
_entity.pdbx_description
1 polymer ?
#
loop_
_entity_poly.entity_id
_entity_poly.type
_entity_poly.pdbx_seq_one_letter_code
_entity_poly.pdbx_strand_id
1 'polypeptide(L)'
;MAKYFFEFKQLIRIGIPIFGSQLSYTLMGATDTIIAGRASANDLAGLAVGTAFSNTIWFFFTGIIFAVTPIVAQLYGAKKFLEIGQKLREILWVAAGLGLFMAFIFFNMDIIINLLPIKSSITSITIDYLKAVSIGWFFVTIFTCLRCYSEGMTYTKPVFYIAFAGMLLNIPLDLIFVYGWFGAPKLGGVGCGIATTIVSFIMMISIFIYISFSKNYKKTQPFSKFSKPSLATTKEVLKLGLPIGLGIFIELSMFSGAAIILSVLGEIVVASHSVAINIASLFFMVPLAIGLASSTRVGNLIGEKNPIQAKVAATSTIMLCISGALINSVITVSYTHLRAHETRFY
;
A
#
# COMPACT_ATOMS: atom_id res chain seq x y z
N MET A 1 -24.04 9.24 -22.91
CA MET A 1 -22.95 8.28 -23.17
C MET A 1 -21.57 8.96 -23.28
N ALA A 2 -21.39 10.01 -24.10
CA ALA A 2 -20.06 10.67 -24.28
C ALA A 2 -19.39 11.13 -22.98
N LYS A 3 -20.14 11.68 -22.01
CA LYS A 3 -19.61 12.13 -20.71
C LYS A 3 -19.04 10.97 -19.87
N TYR A 4 -19.70 9.82 -19.86
CA TYR A 4 -19.22 8.62 -19.15
C TYR A 4 -17.97 8.06 -19.79
N PHE A 5 -17.90 8.00 -21.11
CA PHE A 5 -16.73 7.54 -21.85
C PHE A 5 -15.50 8.43 -21.61
N PHE A 6 -15.72 9.75 -21.52
CA PHE A 6 -14.66 10.68 -21.16
C PHE A 6 -14.11 10.41 -19.76
N GLU A 7 -14.99 10.21 -18.76
CA GLU A 7 -14.55 9.92 -17.39
C GLU A 7 -13.88 8.54 -17.29
N PHE A 8 -14.34 7.53 -18.02
CA PHE A 8 -13.63 6.25 -18.12
C PHE A 8 -12.19 6.42 -18.57
N LYS A 9 -11.97 7.20 -19.64
CA LYS A 9 -10.62 7.47 -20.12
C LYS A 9 -9.74 8.20 -19.09
N GLN A 10 -10.31 9.15 -18.34
CA GLN A 10 -9.59 9.86 -17.28
C GLN A 10 -9.25 8.93 -16.11
N LEU A 11 -10.20 8.14 -15.65
CA LEU A 11 -10.00 7.17 -14.58
C LEU A 11 -8.94 6.12 -14.94
N ILE A 12 -8.98 5.59 -16.15
CA ILE A 12 -7.96 4.64 -16.64
C ILE A 12 -6.59 5.30 -16.74
N ARG A 13 -6.51 6.54 -17.24
CA ARG A 13 -5.25 7.27 -17.35
C ARG A 13 -4.58 7.52 -16.00
N ILE A 14 -5.36 7.80 -14.97
CA ILE A 14 -4.87 7.98 -13.60
C ILE A 14 -4.63 6.62 -12.94
N GLY A 15 -5.52 5.66 -13.15
CA GLY A 15 -5.53 4.35 -12.50
C GLY A 15 -4.42 3.42 -12.96
N ILE A 16 -4.03 3.41 -14.24
CA ILE A 16 -2.96 2.52 -14.74
C ILE A 16 -1.63 2.71 -13.99
N PRO A 17 -1.10 3.93 -13.81
CA PRO A 17 0.12 4.09 -13.01
C PRO A 17 -0.07 3.74 -11.53
N ILE A 18 -1.25 4.00 -10.94
CA ILE A 18 -1.57 3.60 -9.58
C ILE A 18 -1.57 2.08 -9.46
N PHE A 19 -2.22 1.38 -10.40
CA PHE A 19 -2.21 -0.08 -10.48
C PHE A 19 -0.78 -0.63 -10.56
N GLY A 20 0.06 -0.04 -11.43
CA GLY A 20 1.46 -0.43 -11.56
C GLY A 20 2.25 -0.24 -10.25
N SER A 21 1.97 0.83 -9.50
CA SER A 21 2.58 1.06 -8.18
C SER A 21 2.15 -0.02 -7.18
N GLN A 22 0.85 -0.32 -7.10
CA GLN A 22 0.31 -1.34 -6.19
C GLN A 22 0.86 -2.74 -6.53
N LEU A 23 0.94 -3.06 -7.82
CA LEU A 23 1.54 -4.31 -8.28
C LEU A 23 3.02 -4.39 -7.89
N SER A 24 3.78 -3.29 -8.01
CA SER A 24 5.19 -3.24 -7.61
C SER A 24 5.37 -3.53 -6.12
N TYR A 25 4.52 -2.98 -5.23
CA TYR A 25 4.57 -3.27 -3.79
C TYR A 25 4.21 -4.73 -3.49
N THR A 26 3.22 -5.27 -4.16
CA THR A 26 2.83 -6.68 -4.00
C THR A 26 3.94 -7.63 -4.45
N LEU A 27 4.57 -7.34 -5.59
CA LEU A 27 5.70 -8.13 -6.11
C LEU A 27 6.93 -8.04 -5.20
N MET A 28 7.18 -6.89 -4.57
CA MET A 28 8.25 -6.74 -3.58
C MET A 28 8.04 -7.70 -2.40
N GLY A 29 6.85 -7.71 -1.80
CA GLY A 29 6.54 -8.66 -0.72
C GLY A 29 6.57 -10.14 -1.14
N ALA A 30 6.18 -10.44 -2.39
CA ALA A 30 6.29 -11.79 -2.95
C ALA A 30 7.77 -12.20 -3.12
N THR A 31 8.63 -11.29 -3.53
CA THR A 31 10.08 -11.50 -3.66
C THR A 31 10.70 -11.79 -2.31
N ASP A 32 10.41 -10.99 -1.27
CA ASP A 32 10.86 -11.23 0.10
C ASP A 32 10.50 -12.64 0.56
N THR A 33 9.24 -13.05 0.33
CA THR A 33 8.74 -14.38 0.71
C THR A 33 9.48 -15.51 -0.02
N ILE A 34 9.73 -15.36 -1.33
CA ILE A 34 10.44 -16.38 -2.13
C ILE A 34 11.90 -16.50 -1.69
N ILE A 35 12.57 -15.38 -1.47
CA ILE A 35 13.99 -15.35 -1.10
C ILE A 35 14.18 -15.90 0.32
N ALA A 36 13.36 -15.47 1.29
CA ALA A 36 13.39 -16.02 2.65
C ALA A 36 13.06 -17.54 2.68
N GLY A 37 12.08 -17.98 1.88
CA GLY A 37 11.70 -19.38 1.78
C GLY A 37 12.81 -20.27 1.22
N ARG A 38 13.64 -19.74 0.33
CA ARG A 38 14.83 -20.44 -0.17
C ARG A 38 16.00 -20.44 0.81
N ALA A 39 16.02 -19.51 1.78
CA ALA A 39 17.06 -19.49 2.82
C ALA A 39 16.83 -20.58 3.86
N SER A 40 15.65 -20.64 4.48
CA SER A 40 15.20 -21.71 5.35
C SER A 40 13.70 -21.69 5.62
N ALA A 41 13.14 -22.83 6.06
CA ALA A 41 11.73 -22.90 6.48
C ALA A 41 11.45 -22.03 7.73
N ASN A 42 12.41 -21.90 8.65
CA ASN A 42 12.28 -21.05 9.82
C ASN A 42 12.28 -19.55 9.45
N ASP A 43 13.14 -19.15 8.50
CA ASP A 43 13.17 -17.77 7.97
C ASP A 43 11.85 -17.40 7.32
N LEU A 44 11.30 -18.29 6.48
CA LEU A 44 9.99 -18.09 5.87
C LEU A 44 8.89 -17.96 6.92
N ALA A 45 8.87 -18.84 7.94
CA ALA A 45 7.87 -18.81 8.99
C ALA A 45 7.99 -17.54 9.84
N GLY A 46 9.20 -17.13 10.21
CA GLY A 46 9.44 -15.88 10.96
C GLY A 46 9.03 -14.64 10.18
N LEU A 47 9.37 -14.56 8.89
CA LEU A 47 8.95 -13.51 7.99
C LEU A 47 7.41 -13.49 7.84
N ALA A 48 6.77 -14.64 7.65
CA ALA A 48 5.32 -14.72 7.50
C ALA A 48 4.57 -14.22 8.73
N VAL A 49 5.01 -14.60 9.94
CA VAL A 49 4.42 -14.08 11.18
C VAL A 49 4.67 -12.57 11.31
N GLY A 50 5.92 -12.12 11.07
CA GLY A 50 6.27 -10.71 11.16
C GLY A 50 5.48 -9.84 10.18
N THR A 51 5.34 -10.27 8.93
CA THR A 51 4.56 -9.55 7.91
C THR A 51 3.05 -9.55 8.21
N ALA A 52 2.50 -10.62 8.75
CA ALA A 52 1.09 -10.67 9.14
C ALA A 52 0.75 -9.60 10.20
N PHE A 53 1.59 -9.46 11.24
CA PHE A 53 1.42 -8.40 12.23
C PHE A 53 1.67 -7.01 11.65
N SER A 54 2.76 -6.83 10.91
CA SER A 54 3.12 -5.53 10.37
C SER A 54 2.11 -5.03 9.33
N ASN A 55 1.62 -5.88 8.44
CA ASN A 55 0.65 -5.48 7.42
C ASN A 55 -0.68 -5.05 8.03
N THR A 56 -1.21 -5.78 9.03
CA THR A 56 -2.49 -5.44 9.67
C THR A 56 -2.45 -4.03 10.28
N ILE A 57 -1.39 -3.71 11.01
CA ILE A 57 -1.18 -2.39 11.62
C ILE A 57 -0.92 -1.34 10.54
N TRP A 58 -0.07 -1.64 9.57
CA TRP A 58 0.28 -0.75 8.47
C TRP A 58 -0.93 -0.29 7.67
N PHE A 59 -1.82 -1.20 7.29
CA PHE A 59 -2.98 -0.85 6.47
C PHE A 59 -3.96 0.08 7.19
N PHE A 60 -4.08 -0.05 8.51
CA PHE A 60 -4.86 0.90 9.31
C PHE A 60 -4.29 2.32 9.21
N PHE A 61 -2.98 2.48 9.47
CA PHE A 61 -2.33 3.79 9.42
C PHE A 61 -2.24 4.36 8.00
N THR A 62 -2.04 3.49 6.99
CA THR A 62 -2.07 3.89 5.58
C THR A 62 -3.44 4.45 5.19
N GLY A 63 -4.53 3.86 5.67
CA GLY A 63 -5.87 4.38 5.46
C GLY A 63 -6.04 5.81 6.00
N ILE A 64 -5.42 6.13 7.13
CA ILE A 64 -5.41 7.51 7.64
C ILE A 64 -4.70 8.46 6.67
N ILE A 65 -3.55 8.05 6.13
CA ILE A 65 -2.78 8.85 5.17
C ILE A 65 -3.51 9.00 3.82
N PHE A 66 -4.33 8.04 3.41
CA PHE A 66 -5.11 8.13 2.18
C PHE A 66 -6.08 9.32 2.14
N ALA A 67 -6.44 9.90 3.30
CA ALA A 67 -7.18 11.16 3.37
C ALA A 67 -6.46 12.33 2.68
N VAL A 68 -5.14 12.26 2.52
CA VAL A 68 -4.35 13.30 1.84
C VAL A 68 -4.75 13.46 0.39
N THR A 69 -5.04 12.35 -0.31
CA THR A 69 -5.42 12.38 -1.73
C THR A 69 -6.66 13.22 -2.00
N PRO A 70 -7.83 13.01 -1.37
CA PRO A 70 -9.01 13.84 -1.62
C PRO A 70 -8.85 15.29 -1.13
N ILE A 71 -8.10 15.54 -0.04
CA ILE A 71 -7.83 16.92 0.44
C ILE A 71 -7.03 17.68 -0.62
N VAL A 72 -5.94 17.11 -1.11
CA VAL A 72 -5.11 17.72 -2.15
C VAL A 72 -5.86 17.85 -3.48
N ALA A 73 -6.62 16.83 -3.86
CA ALA A 73 -7.39 16.82 -5.10
C ALA A 73 -8.43 17.97 -5.14
N GLN A 74 -9.14 18.20 -4.04
CA GLN A 74 -10.12 19.32 -3.95
C GLN A 74 -9.42 20.68 -4.08
N LEU A 75 -8.30 20.88 -3.40
CA LEU A 75 -7.53 22.12 -3.51
C LEU A 75 -6.94 22.31 -4.92
N TYR A 76 -6.53 21.21 -5.57
CA TYR A 76 -6.01 21.23 -6.93
C TYR A 76 -7.09 21.62 -7.94
N GLY A 77 -8.28 21.03 -7.84
CA GLY A 77 -9.44 21.41 -8.65
C GLY A 77 -9.87 22.86 -8.42
N ALA A 78 -9.81 23.34 -7.18
CA ALA A 78 -10.07 24.75 -6.83
C ALA A 78 -8.94 25.70 -7.28
N LYS A 79 -7.84 25.21 -7.87
CA LYS A 79 -6.64 25.97 -8.30
C LYS A 79 -5.93 26.69 -7.16
N LYS A 80 -6.09 26.23 -5.92
CA LYS A 80 -5.50 26.81 -4.72
C LYS A 80 -4.08 26.26 -4.46
N PHE A 81 -3.19 26.46 -5.41
CA PHE A 81 -1.88 25.80 -5.43
C PHE A 81 -1.01 26.09 -4.20
N LEU A 82 -0.99 27.32 -3.70
CA LEU A 82 -0.21 27.68 -2.52
C LEU A 82 -0.74 27.02 -1.23
N GLU A 83 -2.07 26.88 -1.12
CA GLU A 83 -2.70 26.16 -0.01
C GLU A 83 -2.31 24.66 -0.03
N ILE A 84 -2.16 24.05 -1.21
CA ILE A 84 -1.70 22.66 -1.35
C ILE A 84 -0.32 22.50 -0.73
N GLY A 85 0.63 23.39 -1.05
CA GLY A 85 1.97 23.33 -0.49
C GLY A 85 2.00 23.55 1.02
N GLN A 86 1.19 24.46 1.54
CA GLN A 86 1.04 24.66 2.98
C GLN A 86 0.45 23.42 3.64
N LYS A 87 -0.62 22.86 3.11
CA LYS A 87 -1.25 21.63 3.62
C LYS A 87 -0.28 20.47 3.62
N LEU A 88 0.51 20.27 2.56
CA LEU A 88 1.52 19.22 2.54
C LEU A 88 2.50 19.34 3.72
N ARG A 89 3.06 20.55 3.96
CA ARG A 89 4.00 20.76 5.07
C ARG A 89 3.40 20.48 6.44
N GLU A 90 2.12 20.81 6.62
CA GLU A 90 1.39 20.52 7.86
C GLU A 90 1.08 19.03 8.02
N ILE A 91 0.68 18.36 6.91
CA ILE A 91 0.38 16.92 6.89
C ILE A 91 1.63 16.06 7.08
N LEU A 92 2.80 16.53 6.61
CA LEU A 92 4.05 15.82 6.84
C LEU A 92 4.37 15.65 8.33
N TRP A 93 3.96 16.58 9.20
CA TRP A 93 4.06 16.40 10.65
C TRP A 93 3.16 15.27 11.17
N VAL A 94 1.96 15.16 10.63
CA VAL A 94 1.04 14.06 10.95
C VAL A 94 1.62 12.74 10.50
N ALA A 95 2.12 12.69 9.26
CA ALA A 95 2.75 11.48 8.70
C ALA A 95 4.00 11.08 9.49
N ALA A 96 4.86 12.04 9.86
CA ALA A 96 6.03 11.79 10.69
C ALA A 96 5.64 11.26 12.08
N GLY A 97 4.65 11.87 12.72
CA GLY A 97 4.14 11.40 14.02
C GLY A 97 3.56 9.99 13.96
N LEU A 98 2.75 9.68 12.96
CA LEU A 98 2.21 8.33 12.75
C LEU A 98 3.33 7.33 12.43
N GLY A 99 4.30 7.70 11.58
CA GLY A 99 5.44 6.85 11.25
C GLY A 99 6.33 6.55 12.44
N LEU A 100 6.63 7.54 13.30
CA LEU A 100 7.38 7.34 14.54
C LEU A 100 6.60 6.48 15.52
N PHE A 101 5.29 6.67 15.63
CA PHE A 101 4.43 5.85 16.49
C PHE A 101 4.42 4.40 16.03
N MET A 102 4.34 4.15 14.73
CA MET A 102 4.47 2.80 14.17
C MET A 102 5.84 2.20 14.44
N ALA A 103 6.91 2.96 14.20
CA ALA A 103 8.27 2.51 14.49
C ALA A 103 8.42 2.11 15.96
N PHE A 104 7.85 2.88 16.88
CA PHE A 104 7.83 2.57 18.30
C PHE A 104 7.05 1.28 18.61
N ILE A 105 5.87 1.09 18.02
CA ILE A 105 5.07 -0.15 18.20
C ILE A 105 5.89 -1.35 17.76
N PHE A 106 6.44 -1.34 16.54
CA PHE A 106 7.14 -2.50 15.98
C PHE A 106 8.47 -2.79 16.68
N PHE A 107 9.15 -1.76 17.17
CA PHE A 107 10.37 -1.93 17.94
C PHE A 107 10.12 -2.64 19.28
N ASN A 108 8.94 -2.44 19.89
CA ASN A 108 8.53 -3.06 21.17
C ASN A 108 7.55 -4.24 20.97
N MET A 109 7.44 -4.81 19.79
CA MET A 109 6.51 -5.89 19.48
C MET A 109 6.91 -7.23 20.14
N ASP A 110 8.15 -7.35 20.60
CA ASP A 110 8.66 -8.49 21.34
C ASP A 110 7.77 -8.86 22.56
N ILE A 111 7.17 -7.88 23.23
CA ILE A 111 6.24 -8.08 24.33
C ILE A 111 5.04 -8.94 23.89
N ILE A 112 4.50 -8.69 22.73
CA ILE A 112 3.33 -9.41 22.19
C ILE A 112 3.74 -10.75 21.59
N ILE A 113 4.83 -10.76 20.80
CA ILE A 113 5.29 -11.97 20.10
C ILE A 113 5.71 -13.05 21.08
N ASN A 114 6.32 -12.70 22.21
CA ASN A 114 6.70 -13.67 23.25
C ASN A 114 5.50 -14.31 23.98
N LEU A 115 4.31 -13.73 23.91
CA LEU A 115 3.08 -14.30 24.47
C LEU A 115 2.44 -15.35 23.55
N LEU A 116 2.88 -15.46 22.31
CA LEU A 116 2.32 -16.39 21.36
C LEU A 116 2.92 -17.80 21.53
N PRO A 117 2.14 -18.87 21.35
CA PRO A 117 2.61 -20.24 21.42
C PRO A 117 3.37 -20.65 20.15
N ILE A 118 4.48 -19.96 19.83
CA ILE A 118 5.31 -20.16 18.66
C ILE A 118 6.65 -20.76 19.09
N LYS A 119 7.27 -21.57 18.22
CA LYS A 119 8.61 -22.12 18.47
C LYS A 119 9.63 -20.99 18.65
N SER A 120 10.53 -21.13 19.64
CA SER A 120 11.53 -20.10 19.97
C SER A 120 12.41 -19.66 18.79
N SER A 121 12.74 -20.58 17.88
CA SER A 121 13.50 -20.28 16.66
C SER A 121 12.75 -19.31 15.72
N ILE A 122 11.43 -19.46 15.58
CA ILE A 122 10.59 -18.59 14.76
C ILE A 122 10.35 -17.25 15.48
N THR A 123 10.13 -17.28 16.79
CA THR A 123 9.95 -16.10 17.64
C THR A 123 11.12 -15.12 17.51
N SER A 124 12.36 -15.62 17.62
CA SER A 124 13.56 -14.79 17.49
C SER A 124 13.63 -14.11 16.13
N ILE A 125 13.46 -14.88 15.03
CA ILE A 125 13.49 -14.31 13.66
C ILE A 125 12.39 -13.26 13.48
N THR A 126 11.18 -13.52 13.99
CA THR A 126 10.06 -12.59 13.90
C THR A 126 10.36 -11.27 14.61
N ILE A 127 10.89 -11.32 15.83
CA ILE A 127 11.23 -10.13 16.62
C ILE A 127 12.34 -9.33 15.93
N ASP A 128 13.40 -10.00 15.48
CA ASP A 128 14.51 -9.34 14.80
C ASP A 128 14.08 -8.72 13.47
N TYR A 129 13.20 -9.40 12.71
CA TYR A 129 12.59 -8.85 11.51
C TYR A 129 11.76 -7.58 11.81
N LEU A 130 10.88 -7.62 12.83
CA LEU A 130 10.05 -6.49 13.21
C LEU A 130 10.89 -5.30 13.68
N LYS A 131 11.97 -5.54 14.39
CA LYS A 131 12.94 -4.50 14.77
C LYS A 131 13.67 -3.94 13.56
N ALA A 132 14.09 -4.79 12.62
CA ALA A 132 14.76 -4.36 11.39
C ALA A 132 13.87 -3.48 10.50
N VAL A 133 12.57 -3.80 10.39
CA VAL A 133 11.64 -3.05 9.56
C VAL A 133 11.01 -1.86 10.29
N SER A 134 11.19 -1.73 11.62
CA SER A 134 10.52 -0.70 12.43
C SER A 134 10.77 0.72 11.94
N ILE A 135 12.03 1.09 11.70
CA ILE A 135 12.36 2.42 11.17
C ILE A 135 11.92 2.58 9.71
N GLY A 136 11.83 1.48 8.97
CA GLY A 136 11.32 1.46 7.60
C GLY A 136 9.90 2.00 7.51
N TRP A 137 9.07 1.74 8.51
CA TRP A 137 7.69 2.23 8.56
C TRP A 137 7.60 3.76 8.65
N PHE A 138 8.54 4.40 9.30
CA PHE A 138 8.65 5.86 9.25
C PHE A 138 8.86 6.36 7.81
N PHE A 139 9.80 5.77 7.09
CA PHE A 139 10.10 6.16 5.70
C PHE A 139 8.92 5.87 4.76
N VAL A 140 8.29 4.70 4.91
CA VAL A 140 7.11 4.32 4.12
C VAL A 140 5.95 5.29 4.37
N THR A 141 5.74 5.74 5.60
CA THR A 141 4.65 6.67 5.95
C THR A 141 4.85 8.04 5.30
N ILE A 142 6.07 8.59 5.35
CA ILE A 142 6.42 9.84 4.67
C ILE A 142 6.30 9.67 3.15
N PHE A 143 6.83 8.58 2.59
CA PHE A 143 6.69 8.26 1.17
C PHE A 143 5.21 8.22 0.74
N THR A 144 4.35 7.54 1.51
CA THR A 144 2.92 7.42 1.23
C THR A 144 2.22 8.79 1.26
N CYS A 145 2.59 9.66 2.20
CA CYS A 145 2.08 11.03 2.24
C CYS A 145 2.46 11.82 0.96
N LEU A 146 3.72 11.77 0.54
CA LEU A 146 4.21 12.43 -0.68
C LEU A 146 3.60 11.81 -1.95
N ARG A 147 3.38 10.51 -1.95
CA ARG A 147 2.65 9.79 -2.99
C ARG A 147 1.22 10.29 -3.11
N CYS A 148 0.46 10.31 -2.01
CA CYS A 148 -0.94 10.78 -1.99
C CYS A 148 -1.04 12.25 -2.42
N TYR A 149 -0.08 13.08 -2.05
CA TYR A 149 0.03 14.45 -2.54
C TYR A 149 0.20 14.49 -4.07
N SER A 150 1.08 13.71 -4.64
CA SER A 150 1.30 13.64 -6.09
C SER A 150 0.07 13.10 -6.83
N GLU A 151 -0.54 12.04 -6.30
CA GLU A 151 -1.74 11.41 -6.85
C GLU A 151 -2.93 12.37 -6.81
N GLY A 152 -3.12 13.13 -5.72
CA GLY A 152 -4.16 14.15 -5.59
C GLY A 152 -4.08 15.26 -6.65
N MET A 153 -2.87 15.56 -7.13
CA MET A 153 -2.63 16.47 -8.25
C MET A 153 -2.60 15.78 -9.62
N THR A 154 -3.02 14.51 -9.72
CA THR A 154 -3.02 13.69 -10.94
C THR A 154 -1.63 13.29 -11.48
N TYR A 155 -0.55 13.56 -10.75
CA TYR A 155 0.81 13.17 -11.13
C TYR A 155 1.15 11.76 -10.64
N THR A 156 0.52 10.74 -11.21
CA THR A 156 0.65 9.33 -10.79
C THR A 156 1.86 8.61 -11.38
N LYS A 157 2.31 9.02 -12.58
CA LYS A 157 3.44 8.37 -13.28
C LYS A 157 4.75 8.36 -12.50
N PRO A 158 5.21 9.49 -11.89
CA PRO A 158 6.46 9.49 -11.12
C PRO A 158 6.42 8.52 -9.94
N VAL A 159 5.27 8.42 -9.28
CA VAL A 159 5.05 7.47 -8.18
C VAL A 159 5.24 6.03 -8.66
N PHE A 160 4.66 5.69 -9.81
CA PHE A 160 4.84 4.38 -10.43
C PHE A 160 6.30 4.06 -10.73
N TYR A 161 7.03 4.98 -11.37
CA TYR A 161 8.44 4.74 -11.70
C TYR A 161 9.31 4.55 -10.46
N ILE A 162 9.05 5.30 -9.38
CA ILE A 162 9.77 5.17 -8.12
C ILE A 162 9.43 3.83 -7.46
N ALA A 163 8.16 3.43 -7.43
CA ALA A 163 7.73 2.15 -6.87
C ALA A 163 8.32 0.96 -7.64
N PHE A 164 8.31 1.04 -8.99
CA PHE A 164 8.89 0.02 -9.85
C PHE A 164 10.41 -0.10 -9.69
N ALA A 165 11.10 1.04 -9.62
CA ALA A 165 12.54 1.06 -9.34
C ALA A 165 12.85 0.50 -7.94
N GLY A 166 12.02 0.82 -6.93
CA GLY A 166 12.13 0.27 -5.58
C GLY A 166 11.97 -1.26 -5.57
N MET A 167 11.00 -1.79 -6.29
CA MET A 167 10.81 -3.23 -6.45
C MET A 167 12.05 -3.91 -7.08
N LEU A 168 12.59 -3.32 -8.15
CA LEU A 168 13.80 -3.86 -8.79
C LEU A 168 15.03 -3.79 -7.88
N LEU A 169 15.14 -2.75 -7.05
CA LEU A 169 16.24 -2.60 -6.10
C LEU A 169 16.11 -3.53 -4.89
N ASN A 170 14.90 -3.90 -4.51
CA ASN A 170 14.66 -4.81 -3.40
C ASN A 170 15.29 -6.18 -3.66
N ILE A 171 15.18 -6.71 -4.88
CA ILE A 171 15.72 -8.03 -5.25
C ILE A 171 17.22 -8.19 -4.90
N PRO A 172 18.14 -7.36 -5.41
CA PRO A 172 19.55 -7.48 -5.08
C PRO A 172 19.84 -7.21 -3.60
N LEU A 173 19.12 -6.30 -2.94
CA LEU A 173 19.31 -6.04 -1.52
C LEU A 173 18.89 -7.23 -0.67
N ASP A 174 17.78 -7.91 -1.00
CA ASP A 174 17.40 -9.15 -0.35
C ASP A 174 18.47 -10.23 -0.50
N LEU A 175 18.99 -10.43 -1.72
CA LEU A 175 20.06 -11.40 -1.96
C LEU A 175 21.33 -11.08 -1.15
N ILE A 176 21.67 -9.81 -1.03
CA ILE A 176 22.82 -9.35 -0.23
C ILE A 176 22.62 -9.68 1.25
N PHE A 177 21.49 -9.27 1.84
CA PHE A 177 21.30 -9.39 3.29
C PHE A 177 20.78 -10.76 3.74
N VAL A 178 20.02 -11.47 2.91
CA VAL A 178 19.54 -12.80 3.26
C VAL A 178 20.66 -13.86 3.16
N TYR A 179 21.44 -13.80 2.08
CA TYR A 179 22.50 -14.81 1.83
C TYR A 179 23.91 -14.35 2.22
N GLY A 180 24.11 -13.08 2.53
CA GLY A 180 25.41 -12.54 2.92
C GLY A 180 26.34 -12.29 1.72
N TRP A 181 25.80 -11.90 0.56
CA TRP A 181 26.62 -11.60 -0.62
C TRP A 181 27.46 -10.34 -0.41
N PHE A 182 28.56 -10.23 -1.14
CA PHE A 182 29.51 -9.11 -1.08
C PHE A 182 30.10 -8.82 0.30
N GLY A 183 30.16 -9.83 1.20
CA GLY A 183 30.70 -9.68 2.55
C GLY A 183 29.71 -9.12 3.58
N ALA A 184 28.44 -8.96 3.22
CA ALA A 184 27.39 -8.63 4.18
C ALA A 184 27.14 -9.80 5.15
N PRO A 185 26.65 -9.55 6.37
CA PRO A 185 26.25 -10.63 7.26
C PRO A 185 25.08 -11.42 6.70
N LYS A 186 25.12 -12.74 6.80
CA LYS A 186 24.00 -13.61 6.44
C LYS A 186 22.92 -13.54 7.51
N LEU A 187 21.80 -12.85 7.22
CA LEU A 187 20.77 -12.55 8.20
C LEU A 187 19.47 -13.35 8.00
N GLY A 188 19.39 -14.19 6.96
CA GLY A 188 18.17 -14.96 6.66
C GLY A 188 16.96 -14.06 6.48
N GLY A 189 15.79 -14.43 7.04
CA GLY A 189 14.55 -13.68 6.94
C GLY A 189 14.60 -12.24 7.48
N VAL A 190 15.49 -11.96 8.44
CA VAL A 190 15.73 -10.61 8.97
C VAL A 190 16.31 -9.69 7.89
N GLY A 191 17.11 -10.26 6.97
CA GLY A 191 17.70 -9.54 5.83
C GLY A 191 16.65 -8.87 4.95
N CYS A 192 15.48 -9.48 4.73
CA CYS A 192 14.37 -8.87 4.00
C CYS A 192 13.86 -7.59 4.70
N GLY A 193 13.79 -7.58 6.05
CA GLY A 193 13.40 -6.39 6.80
C GLY A 193 14.37 -5.21 6.62
N ILE A 194 15.68 -5.49 6.57
CA ILE A 194 16.70 -4.48 6.32
C ILE A 194 16.63 -3.97 4.88
N ALA A 195 16.52 -4.88 3.90
CA ALA A 195 16.39 -4.52 2.49
C ALA A 195 15.15 -3.63 2.25
N THR A 196 14.00 -4.03 2.77
CA THR A 196 12.76 -3.24 2.69
C THR A 196 12.91 -1.86 3.35
N THR A 197 13.61 -1.76 4.47
CA THR A 197 13.89 -0.47 5.14
C THR A 197 14.74 0.44 4.27
N ILE A 198 15.81 -0.08 3.67
CA ILE A 198 16.69 0.67 2.77
C ILE A 198 15.94 1.12 1.53
N VAL A 199 15.17 0.23 0.90
CA VAL A 199 14.33 0.55 -0.28
C VAL A 199 13.33 1.64 0.06
N SER A 200 12.67 1.55 1.21
CA SER A 200 11.69 2.55 1.67
C SER A 200 12.32 3.92 1.87
N PHE A 201 13.52 3.98 2.43
CA PHE A 201 14.30 5.22 2.54
C PHE A 201 14.64 5.80 1.18
N ILE A 202 15.13 4.97 0.24
CA ILE A 202 15.48 5.41 -1.12
C ILE A 202 14.23 5.91 -1.86
N MET A 203 13.10 5.22 -1.76
CA MET A 203 11.84 5.64 -2.36
C MET A 203 11.36 6.98 -1.79
N MET A 204 11.45 7.16 -0.47
CA MET A 204 11.11 8.42 0.21
C MET A 204 11.98 9.57 -0.29
N ILE A 205 13.30 9.38 -0.36
CA ILE A 205 14.23 10.40 -0.85
C ILE A 205 13.97 10.68 -2.35
N SER A 206 13.74 9.65 -3.15
CA SER A 206 13.49 9.79 -4.58
C SER A 206 12.26 10.64 -4.88
N ILE A 207 11.14 10.39 -4.18
CA ILE A 207 9.93 11.20 -4.36
C ILE A 207 10.11 12.62 -3.83
N PHE A 208 10.81 12.79 -2.71
CA PHE A 208 11.13 14.10 -2.15
C PHE A 208 11.95 14.95 -3.12
N ILE A 209 13.02 14.37 -3.69
CA ILE A 209 13.88 15.02 -4.69
C ILE A 209 13.04 15.35 -5.94
N TYR A 210 12.25 14.40 -6.43
CA TYR A 210 11.43 14.61 -7.61
C TYR A 210 10.43 15.77 -7.41
N ILE A 211 9.72 15.82 -6.28
CA ILE A 211 8.79 16.90 -5.95
C ILE A 211 9.52 18.25 -5.83
N SER A 212 10.71 18.26 -5.25
CA SER A 212 11.49 19.49 -5.04
C SER A 212 11.96 20.14 -6.34
N PHE A 213 12.38 19.33 -7.32
CA PHE A 213 13.01 19.85 -8.55
C PHE A 213 12.08 19.86 -9.78
N SER A 214 10.99 19.10 -9.77
CA SER A 214 10.09 19.02 -10.92
C SER A 214 9.29 20.30 -11.12
N LYS A 215 9.22 20.75 -12.38
CA LYS A 215 8.43 21.91 -12.81
C LYS A 215 6.94 21.79 -12.47
N ASN A 216 6.41 20.56 -12.40
CA ASN A 216 5.01 20.28 -12.13
C ASN A 216 4.56 20.78 -10.75
N TYR A 217 5.47 20.82 -9.76
CA TYR A 217 5.16 21.20 -8.39
C TYR A 217 5.56 22.64 -8.04
N LYS A 218 6.18 23.39 -8.97
CA LYS A 218 6.64 24.76 -8.72
C LYS A 218 5.53 25.69 -8.22
N LYS A 219 4.30 25.52 -8.75
CA LYS A 219 3.16 26.37 -8.36
C LYS A 219 2.71 26.16 -6.91
N THR A 220 2.91 24.97 -6.38
CA THR A 220 2.51 24.63 -5.00
C THR A 220 3.56 25.01 -3.97
N GLN A 221 4.81 25.23 -4.38
CA GLN A 221 5.93 25.60 -3.51
C GLN A 221 6.01 24.71 -2.25
N PRO A 222 6.08 23.37 -2.39
CA PRO A 222 5.84 22.45 -1.29
C PRO A 222 6.84 22.60 -0.14
N PHE A 223 8.10 22.90 -0.45
CA PHE A 223 9.21 22.99 0.53
C PHE A 223 9.84 24.39 0.62
N SER A 224 9.15 25.44 0.13
CA SER A 224 9.68 26.81 0.11
C SER A 224 9.75 27.47 1.48
N LYS A 225 8.91 27.07 2.42
CA LYS A 225 8.79 27.64 3.76
C LYS A 225 8.61 26.54 4.80
N PHE A 226 9.07 26.76 6.00
CA PHE A 226 8.74 25.92 7.14
C PHE A 226 7.32 26.24 7.61
N SER A 227 6.51 25.21 7.89
CA SER A 227 5.19 25.36 8.50
C SER A 227 5.16 24.56 9.81
N LYS A 228 4.67 25.19 10.87
CA LYS A 228 4.47 24.51 12.15
C LYS A 228 3.32 23.48 12.04
N PRO A 229 3.29 22.45 12.91
CA PRO A 229 2.15 21.56 13.02
C PRO A 229 0.85 22.34 13.21
N SER A 230 -0.22 21.95 12.51
CA SER A 230 -1.53 22.59 12.59
C SER A 230 -2.55 21.60 13.15
N LEU A 231 -3.13 21.90 14.30
CA LEU A 231 -4.21 21.11 14.90
C LEU A 231 -5.43 21.02 13.99
N ALA A 232 -5.74 22.10 13.24
CA ALA A 232 -6.84 22.11 12.30
C ALA A 232 -6.61 21.10 11.17
N THR A 233 -5.42 21.09 10.57
CA THR A 233 -5.06 20.14 9.53
C THR A 233 -4.98 18.70 10.07
N THR A 234 -4.42 18.51 11.25
CA THR A 234 -4.40 17.19 11.92
C THR A 234 -5.82 16.65 12.13
N LYS A 235 -6.72 17.48 12.65
CA LYS A 235 -8.14 17.12 12.84
C LYS A 235 -8.85 16.80 11.51
N GLU A 236 -8.56 17.55 10.46
CA GLU A 236 -9.11 17.31 9.12
C GLU A 236 -8.65 15.95 8.56
N VAL A 237 -7.34 15.66 8.62
CA VAL A 237 -6.78 14.39 8.17
C VAL A 237 -7.33 13.21 9.00
N LEU A 238 -7.37 13.32 10.32
CA LEU A 238 -7.90 12.28 11.17
C LEU A 238 -9.40 12.06 10.98
N LYS A 239 -10.18 13.12 10.82
CA LYS A 239 -11.63 13.03 10.60
C LYS A 239 -12.00 12.26 9.33
N LEU A 240 -11.21 12.44 8.26
CA LEU A 240 -11.40 11.69 7.00
C LEU A 240 -10.68 10.34 7.03
N GLY A 241 -9.49 10.30 7.58
CA GLY A 241 -8.61 9.14 7.51
C GLY A 241 -8.96 8.02 8.49
N LEU A 242 -9.41 8.34 9.70
CA LEU A 242 -9.80 7.31 10.66
C LEU A 242 -10.92 6.39 10.14
N PRO A 243 -12.03 6.91 9.56
CA PRO A 243 -13.03 6.03 8.95
C PRO A 243 -12.46 5.17 7.80
N ILE A 244 -11.56 5.73 6.97
CA ILE A 244 -10.91 4.99 5.88
C ILE A 244 -10.04 3.88 6.46
N GLY A 245 -9.18 4.20 7.44
CA GLY A 245 -8.30 3.23 8.11
C GLY A 245 -9.08 2.13 8.81
N LEU A 246 -10.15 2.47 9.54
CA LEU A 246 -11.03 1.50 10.18
C LEU A 246 -11.73 0.61 9.15
N GLY A 247 -12.19 1.15 8.03
CA GLY A 247 -12.78 0.36 6.94
C GLY A 247 -11.81 -0.69 6.41
N ILE A 248 -10.58 -0.31 6.10
CA ILE A 248 -9.53 -1.22 5.63
C ILE A 248 -9.18 -2.26 6.72
N PHE A 249 -9.07 -1.82 7.96
CA PHE A 249 -8.76 -2.72 9.09
C PHE A 249 -9.85 -3.77 9.29
N ILE A 250 -11.13 -3.39 9.24
CA ILE A 250 -12.26 -4.31 9.34
C ILE A 250 -12.25 -5.30 8.18
N GLU A 251 -12.04 -4.82 6.95
CA GLU A 251 -11.96 -5.66 5.74
C GLU A 251 -10.87 -6.74 5.90
N LEU A 252 -9.65 -6.36 6.26
CA LEU A 252 -8.56 -7.30 6.46
C LEU A 252 -8.82 -8.26 7.63
N SER A 253 -9.43 -7.77 8.71
CA SER A 253 -9.81 -8.59 9.86
C SER A 253 -10.85 -9.64 9.50
N MET A 254 -11.77 -9.36 8.58
CA MET A 254 -12.74 -10.34 8.07
C MET A 254 -12.04 -11.50 7.33
N PHE A 255 -11.06 -11.20 6.47
CA PHE A 255 -10.30 -12.25 5.77
C PHE A 255 -9.49 -13.10 6.74
N SER A 256 -8.82 -12.49 7.71
CA SER A 256 -8.08 -13.19 8.75
C SER A 256 -8.99 -14.02 9.66
N GLY A 257 -10.16 -13.48 10.03
CA GLY A 257 -11.17 -14.17 10.82
C GLY A 257 -11.75 -15.39 10.09
N ALA A 258 -12.01 -15.27 8.78
CA ALA A 258 -12.45 -16.39 7.96
C ALA A 258 -11.41 -17.53 7.97
N ALA A 259 -10.11 -17.22 7.85
CA ALA A 259 -9.05 -18.22 7.91
C ALA A 259 -9.02 -18.94 9.27
N ILE A 260 -9.25 -18.22 10.38
CA ILE A 260 -9.32 -18.80 11.73
C ILE A 260 -10.52 -19.76 11.86
N ILE A 261 -11.70 -19.36 11.38
CA ILE A 261 -12.90 -20.20 11.41
C ILE A 261 -12.68 -21.48 10.57
N LEU A 262 -12.06 -21.33 9.37
CA LEU A 262 -11.78 -22.46 8.50
C LEU A 262 -10.70 -23.41 9.07
N SER A 263 -9.86 -22.95 10.00
CA SER A 263 -8.82 -23.79 10.60
C SER A 263 -9.40 -24.99 11.38
N VAL A 264 -10.62 -24.89 11.88
CA VAL A 264 -11.34 -25.99 12.53
C VAL A 264 -11.67 -27.14 11.57
N LEU A 265 -11.73 -26.85 10.25
CA LEU A 265 -12.06 -27.83 9.22
C LEU A 265 -10.83 -28.61 8.70
N GLY A 266 -9.63 -28.29 9.20
CA GLY A 266 -8.38 -28.98 8.90
C GLY A 266 -7.44 -28.24 7.95
N GLU A 267 -6.21 -28.73 7.89
CA GLU A 267 -5.08 -28.07 7.21
C GLU A 267 -5.29 -27.88 5.69
N ILE A 268 -5.92 -28.86 5.03
CA ILE A 268 -6.17 -28.80 3.58
C ILE A 268 -7.11 -27.64 3.23
N VAL A 269 -8.15 -27.44 4.06
CA VAL A 269 -9.12 -26.36 3.85
C VAL A 269 -8.46 -25.00 4.02
N VAL A 270 -7.62 -24.83 5.04
CA VAL A 270 -6.85 -23.59 5.27
C VAL A 270 -5.87 -23.31 4.14
N ALA A 271 -5.14 -24.34 3.68
CA ALA A 271 -4.23 -24.21 2.56
C ALA A 271 -4.95 -23.78 1.27
N SER A 272 -6.09 -24.43 0.97
CA SER A 272 -6.92 -24.08 -0.19
C SER A 272 -7.47 -22.65 -0.10
N HIS A 273 -7.95 -22.24 1.08
CA HIS A 273 -8.39 -20.87 1.33
C HIS A 273 -7.26 -19.84 1.13
N SER A 274 -6.06 -20.14 1.63
CA SER A 274 -4.90 -19.26 1.47
C SER A 274 -4.51 -19.05 0.00
N VAL A 275 -4.54 -20.11 -0.81
CA VAL A 275 -4.32 -20.01 -2.25
C VAL A 275 -5.40 -19.15 -2.91
N ALA A 276 -6.66 -19.38 -2.58
CA ALA A 276 -7.78 -18.61 -3.12
C ALA A 276 -7.69 -17.12 -2.77
N ILE A 277 -7.34 -16.78 -1.52
CA ILE A 277 -7.16 -15.38 -1.08
C ILE A 277 -5.98 -14.72 -1.80
N ASN A 278 -4.86 -15.42 -2.00
CA ASN A 278 -3.72 -14.87 -2.74
C ASN A 278 -4.10 -14.50 -4.19
N ILE A 279 -4.84 -15.37 -4.87
CA ILE A 279 -5.35 -15.10 -6.22
C ILE A 279 -6.35 -13.94 -6.21
N ALA A 280 -7.30 -13.94 -5.27
CA ALA A 280 -8.28 -12.88 -5.11
C ALA A 280 -7.62 -11.51 -4.85
N SER A 281 -6.54 -11.48 -4.07
CA SER A 281 -5.78 -10.25 -3.78
C SER A 281 -5.17 -9.62 -5.02
N LEU A 282 -4.67 -10.44 -5.96
CA LEU A 282 -4.14 -9.93 -7.24
C LEU A 282 -5.25 -9.28 -8.08
N PHE A 283 -6.41 -9.92 -8.16
CA PHE A 283 -7.56 -9.35 -8.86
C PHE A 283 -8.12 -8.11 -8.18
N PHE A 284 -8.05 -8.04 -6.85
CA PHE A 284 -8.49 -6.89 -6.06
C PHE A 284 -7.67 -5.62 -6.32
N MET A 285 -6.43 -5.74 -6.80
CA MET A 285 -5.60 -4.56 -7.14
C MET A 285 -6.22 -3.68 -8.24
N VAL A 286 -7.01 -4.26 -9.14
CA VAL A 286 -7.68 -3.50 -10.22
C VAL A 286 -8.75 -2.56 -9.66
N PRO A 287 -9.80 -3.02 -8.94
CA PRO A 287 -10.80 -2.13 -8.35
C PRO A 287 -10.19 -1.18 -7.32
N LEU A 288 -9.16 -1.58 -6.58
CA LEU A 288 -8.44 -0.71 -5.66
C LEU A 288 -7.81 0.48 -6.40
N ALA A 289 -7.09 0.23 -7.49
CA ALA A 289 -6.47 1.28 -8.28
C ALA A 289 -7.51 2.23 -8.91
N ILE A 290 -8.63 1.70 -9.37
CA ILE A 290 -9.76 2.50 -9.90
C ILE A 290 -10.38 3.35 -8.77
N GLY A 291 -10.55 2.81 -7.57
CA GLY A 291 -11.05 3.54 -6.39
C GLY A 291 -10.13 4.71 -5.99
N LEU A 292 -8.81 4.48 -5.96
CA LEU A 292 -7.82 5.53 -5.68
C LEU A 292 -7.82 6.60 -6.78
N ALA A 293 -7.91 6.21 -8.06
CA ALA A 293 -8.04 7.14 -9.18
C ALA A 293 -9.34 7.97 -9.09
N SER A 294 -10.42 7.34 -8.63
CA SER A 294 -11.70 8.02 -8.39
C SER A 294 -11.60 9.07 -7.31
N SER A 295 -10.92 8.77 -6.20
CA SER A 295 -10.68 9.72 -5.11
C SER A 295 -10.02 11.01 -5.63
N THR A 296 -9.02 10.86 -6.50
CA THR A 296 -8.37 11.98 -7.18
C THR A 296 -9.32 12.72 -8.13
N ARG A 297 -9.98 11.99 -9.04
CA ARG A 297 -10.81 12.61 -10.09
C ARG A 297 -12.04 13.32 -9.53
N VAL A 298 -12.76 12.63 -8.64
CA VAL A 298 -13.95 13.20 -7.98
C VAL A 298 -13.55 14.38 -7.11
N GLY A 299 -12.46 14.27 -6.35
CA GLY A 299 -11.93 15.37 -5.55
C GLY A 299 -11.63 16.61 -6.39
N ASN A 300 -10.96 16.46 -7.54
CA ASN A 300 -10.69 17.58 -8.46
C ASN A 300 -11.98 18.23 -8.95
N LEU A 301 -12.98 17.45 -9.36
CA LEU A 301 -14.26 17.99 -9.87
C LEU A 301 -15.07 18.69 -8.79
N ILE A 302 -15.02 18.21 -7.55
CA ILE A 302 -15.64 18.91 -6.40
C ILE A 302 -14.92 20.24 -6.17
N GLY A 303 -13.60 20.26 -6.23
CA GLY A 303 -12.81 21.49 -6.14
C GLY A 303 -13.11 22.48 -7.24
N GLU A 304 -13.36 22.02 -8.46
CA GLU A 304 -13.81 22.82 -9.61
C GLU A 304 -15.26 23.33 -9.46
N LYS A 305 -15.95 23.02 -8.37
CA LYS A 305 -17.37 23.32 -8.14
C LYS A 305 -18.30 22.74 -9.22
N ASN A 306 -17.96 21.55 -9.75
CA ASN A 306 -18.74 20.85 -10.76
C ASN A 306 -19.32 19.53 -10.19
N PRO A 307 -20.36 19.59 -9.33
CA PRO A 307 -20.93 18.42 -8.68
C PRO A 307 -21.59 17.44 -9.66
N ILE A 308 -22.12 17.97 -10.78
CA ILE A 308 -22.75 17.13 -11.81
C ILE A 308 -21.71 16.19 -12.43
N GLN A 309 -20.57 16.74 -12.84
CA GLN A 309 -19.50 15.94 -13.44
C GLN A 309 -18.84 15.03 -12.40
N ALA A 310 -18.73 15.46 -11.13
CA ALA A 310 -18.25 14.63 -10.03
C ALA A 310 -19.14 13.39 -9.83
N LYS A 311 -20.47 13.55 -9.92
CA LYS A 311 -21.43 12.43 -9.87
C LYS A 311 -21.23 11.49 -11.06
N VAL A 312 -21.02 12.01 -12.28
CA VAL A 312 -20.74 11.19 -13.46
C VAL A 312 -19.45 10.40 -13.28
N ALA A 313 -18.38 11.02 -12.77
CA ALA A 313 -17.10 10.35 -12.50
C ALA A 313 -17.26 9.24 -11.45
N ALA A 314 -17.96 9.50 -10.34
CA ALA A 314 -18.24 8.51 -9.31
C ALA A 314 -19.06 7.32 -9.85
N THR A 315 -20.12 7.59 -10.63
CA THR A 315 -20.90 6.54 -11.28
C THR A 315 -20.07 5.74 -12.28
N SER A 316 -19.20 6.40 -13.05
CA SER A 316 -18.27 5.74 -13.98
C SER A 316 -17.29 4.81 -13.24
N THR A 317 -16.83 5.20 -12.05
CA THR A 317 -16.00 4.35 -11.19
C THR A 317 -16.73 3.07 -10.79
N ILE A 318 -17.97 3.20 -10.31
CA ILE A 318 -18.78 2.04 -9.91
C ILE A 318 -19.00 1.11 -11.10
N MET A 319 -19.32 1.64 -12.28
CA MET A 319 -19.49 0.86 -13.49
C MET A 319 -18.21 0.10 -13.87
N LEU A 320 -17.04 0.76 -13.80
CA LEU A 320 -15.76 0.12 -14.08
C LEU A 320 -15.44 -0.99 -13.07
N CYS A 321 -15.68 -0.74 -11.78
CA CYS A 321 -15.45 -1.75 -10.74
C CYS A 321 -16.39 -2.97 -10.91
N ILE A 322 -17.67 -2.75 -11.19
CA ILE A 322 -18.62 -3.84 -11.45
C ILE A 322 -18.21 -4.62 -12.71
N SER A 323 -17.87 -3.93 -13.79
CA SER A 323 -17.43 -4.58 -15.03
C SER A 323 -16.17 -5.42 -14.81
N GLY A 324 -15.19 -4.88 -14.06
CA GLY A 324 -13.98 -5.59 -13.67
C GLY A 324 -14.28 -6.82 -12.81
N ALA A 325 -15.18 -6.70 -11.82
CA ALA A 325 -15.60 -7.81 -10.98
C ALA A 325 -16.29 -8.92 -11.78
N LEU A 326 -17.16 -8.57 -12.72
CA LEU A 326 -17.83 -9.53 -13.61
C LEU A 326 -16.82 -10.26 -14.49
N ILE A 327 -15.88 -9.56 -15.11
CA ILE A 327 -14.81 -10.17 -15.92
C ILE A 327 -13.99 -11.13 -15.07
N ASN A 328 -13.55 -10.71 -13.87
CA ASN A 328 -12.80 -11.56 -12.95
C ASN A 328 -13.58 -12.81 -12.55
N SER A 329 -14.88 -12.67 -12.26
CA SER A 329 -15.76 -13.80 -11.93
C SER A 329 -15.86 -14.79 -13.09
N VAL A 330 -16.07 -14.30 -14.31
CA VAL A 330 -16.12 -15.15 -15.51
C VAL A 330 -14.81 -15.90 -15.73
N ILE A 331 -13.67 -15.22 -15.62
CA ILE A 331 -12.34 -15.85 -15.76
C ILE A 331 -12.15 -16.93 -14.70
N THR A 332 -12.46 -16.64 -13.44
CA THR A 332 -12.27 -17.59 -12.33
C THR A 332 -13.17 -18.82 -12.49
N VAL A 333 -14.45 -18.61 -12.80
CA VAL A 333 -15.42 -19.72 -13.00
C VAL A 333 -15.05 -20.56 -14.23
N SER A 334 -14.68 -19.91 -15.34
CA SER A 334 -14.27 -20.65 -16.56
C SER A 334 -13.04 -21.51 -16.32
N TYR A 335 -12.05 -21.00 -15.58
CA TYR A 335 -10.84 -21.76 -15.25
C TYR A 335 -11.14 -22.95 -14.35
N THR A 336 -12.01 -22.80 -13.35
CA THR A 336 -12.39 -23.91 -12.45
C THR A 336 -13.18 -24.98 -13.19
N HIS A 337 -14.07 -24.62 -14.11
CA HIS A 337 -14.81 -25.58 -14.94
C HIS A 337 -13.91 -26.35 -15.92
N LEU A 338 -12.97 -25.67 -16.59
CA LEU A 338 -12.00 -26.32 -17.49
C LEU A 338 -11.15 -27.34 -16.73
N ARG A 339 -10.65 -26.99 -15.55
CA ARG A 339 -9.82 -27.90 -14.75
C ARG A 339 -10.63 -29.07 -14.15
N ALA A 340 -11.88 -28.86 -13.79
CA ALA A 340 -12.76 -29.95 -13.32
C ALA A 340 -13.07 -30.97 -14.45
N HIS A 341 -13.05 -30.55 -15.71
CA HIS A 341 -13.14 -31.45 -16.86
C HIS A 341 -11.87 -32.29 -17.05
N GLU A 342 -10.68 -31.68 -16.92
CA GLU A 342 -9.40 -32.40 -17.04
C GLU A 342 -9.20 -33.44 -15.92
N THR A 343 -9.62 -33.16 -14.69
CA THR A 343 -9.48 -34.10 -13.55
C THR A 343 -10.50 -35.24 -13.56
N ARG A 344 -11.51 -35.22 -14.44
CA ARG A 344 -12.44 -36.37 -14.63
C ARG A 344 -11.90 -37.44 -15.58
N PHE A 345 -10.78 -37.20 -16.25
CA PHE A 345 -10.14 -38.15 -17.17
C PHE A 345 -8.93 -38.90 -16.56
N TYR A 346 -8.67 -38.72 -15.28
CA TYR A 346 -7.71 -39.48 -14.47
C TYR A 346 -8.45 -40.03 -13.24
#